data_5d9a3ab7d112039332c6a30eed41a866
#
_entry.id   5d9a3ab7d112039332c6a30eed41a866
#
_cell.length_a   1.000
_cell.length_b   1.000
_cell.length_c   1.000
_cell.angle_alpha   90.00
_cell.angle_beta   90.00
_cell.angle_gamma   90.00
#
_symmetry.space_group_name_H-M   'P 1'
#
loop_
_entity.id
_entity.type
_entity.pdbx_description
1 polymer ?
#
loop_
_entity_poly.entity_id
_entity_poly.type
_entity_poly.pdbx_seq_one_letter_code
_entity_poly.pdbx_strand_id
1 'polypeptide(L)'
;MQINFYKYQGTGNDFVMIDNRTNSFPKNNTKLIEFLCDRRFGIGGDGLILLENHDKYDFTMVYYNSDGSTSTMCGNGGRCLVAFAKQLGVIENEAHFEASDGYHYAKFENNLIAL
;
A
#
# COMPACT_ATOMS: atom_id res chain seq x y z
N MET A 1 2.75 -21.09 2.34
CA MET A 1 3.17 -19.78 1.84
C MET A 1 3.43 -18.86 3.02
N GLN A 2 4.51 -18.13 2.99
CA GLN A 2 4.84 -17.16 4.02
C GLN A 2 4.63 -15.75 3.45
N ILE A 3 3.86 -14.92 4.16
CA ILE A 3 3.58 -13.55 3.74
C ILE A 3 4.08 -12.62 4.83
N ASN A 4 5.02 -11.75 4.49
CA ASN A 4 5.49 -10.70 5.38
C ASN A 4 4.63 -9.47 5.16
N PHE A 5 4.16 -8.88 6.25
CA PHE A 5 3.26 -7.72 6.15
C PHE A 5 3.62 -6.68 7.19
N TYR A 6 3.13 -5.47 6.97
CA TYR A 6 3.23 -4.35 7.90
C TYR A 6 1.85 -3.75 8.07
N LYS A 7 1.60 -3.14 9.22
CA LYS A 7 0.34 -2.43 9.45
C LYS A 7 0.62 -0.94 9.54
N TYR A 8 -0.11 -0.16 8.76
CA TYR A 8 -0.05 1.30 8.81
C TYR A 8 -1.42 1.86 9.07
N GLN A 9 -1.47 2.98 9.78
CA GLN A 9 -2.70 3.65 10.14
C GLN A 9 -2.64 5.11 9.70
N GLY A 10 -3.60 5.52 8.89
CA GLY A 10 -3.87 6.92 8.61
C GLY A 10 -4.99 7.42 9.51
N THR A 11 -5.51 8.60 9.24
CA THR A 11 -6.58 9.20 10.04
C THR A 11 -7.87 8.37 9.89
N GLY A 12 -8.12 7.47 10.83
CA GLY A 12 -9.32 6.65 10.85
C GLY A 12 -9.30 5.41 9.98
N ASN A 13 -8.21 5.16 9.23
CA ASN A 13 -8.09 3.97 8.37
C ASN A 13 -6.82 3.22 8.69
N ASP A 14 -6.88 1.90 8.64
CA ASP A 14 -5.71 1.04 8.77
C ASP A 14 -5.56 0.12 7.57
N PHE A 15 -4.32 -0.14 7.18
CA PHE A 15 -4.01 -0.87 5.96
C PHE A 15 -2.96 -1.94 6.22
N VAL A 16 -3.16 -3.09 5.56
CA VAL A 16 -2.15 -4.13 5.48
C VAL A 16 -1.23 -3.76 4.31
N MET A 17 0.06 -3.55 4.61
CA MET A 17 1.06 -3.19 3.60
C MET A 17 1.94 -4.37 3.29
N ILE A 18 2.17 -4.62 2.01
CA ILE A 18 3.03 -5.72 1.56
C ILE A 18 4.04 -5.18 0.54
N ASP A 19 5.32 -5.47 0.79
CA ASP A 19 6.37 -5.19 -0.17
C ASP A 19 6.34 -6.28 -1.24
N ASN A 20 5.79 -5.94 -2.40
CA ASN A 20 5.65 -6.88 -3.51
C ASN A 20 6.62 -6.57 -4.65
N ARG A 21 7.80 -6.01 -4.33
CA ARG A 21 8.80 -5.73 -5.37
C ARG A 21 9.33 -6.99 -6.03
N THR A 22 9.25 -8.14 -5.35
CA THR A 22 9.62 -9.44 -5.93
C THR A 22 8.49 -10.07 -6.74
N ASN A 23 7.32 -9.44 -6.76
CA ASN A 23 6.15 -9.91 -7.51
C ASN A 23 5.69 -11.31 -7.08
N SER A 24 5.82 -11.61 -5.79
CA SER A 24 5.51 -12.95 -5.25
C SER A 24 4.11 -13.05 -4.64
N PHE A 25 3.42 -11.93 -4.42
CA PHE A 25 2.09 -11.95 -3.83
C PHE A 25 1.05 -12.40 -4.87
N PRO A 26 0.14 -13.33 -4.52
CA PRO A 26 -0.87 -13.82 -5.47
C PRO A 26 -2.02 -12.81 -5.63
N LYS A 27 -1.85 -11.84 -6.50
CA LYS A 27 -2.75 -10.69 -6.68
C LYS A 27 -4.15 -11.07 -7.15
N ASN A 28 -4.31 -12.20 -7.84
CA ASN A 28 -5.61 -12.60 -8.36
C ASN A 28 -6.43 -13.42 -7.36
N ASN A 29 -5.92 -13.60 -6.16
CA ASN A 29 -6.58 -14.40 -5.13
C ASN A 29 -7.44 -13.49 -4.24
N THR A 30 -8.64 -13.18 -4.71
CA THR A 30 -9.58 -12.30 -4.02
C THR A 30 -9.93 -12.81 -2.62
N LYS A 31 -10.10 -14.12 -2.48
CA LYS A 31 -10.44 -14.72 -1.19
C LYS A 31 -9.31 -14.60 -0.18
N LEU A 32 -8.06 -14.72 -0.65
CA LEU A 32 -6.91 -14.52 0.24
C LEU A 32 -6.86 -13.09 0.74
N ILE A 33 -7.08 -12.11 -0.14
CA ILE A 33 -7.07 -10.70 0.24
C ILE A 33 -8.17 -10.41 1.25
N GLU A 34 -9.37 -10.92 0.99
CA GLU A 34 -10.49 -10.79 1.93
C GLU A 34 -10.14 -11.40 3.29
N PHE A 35 -9.53 -12.60 3.29
CA PHE A 35 -9.10 -13.25 4.53
C PHE A 35 -8.07 -12.42 5.27
N LEU A 36 -7.06 -11.90 4.59
CA LEU A 36 -6.01 -11.11 5.23
C LEU A 36 -6.57 -9.83 5.85
N CYS A 37 -7.58 -9.23 5.25
CA CYS A 37 -8.22 -8.03 5.77
C CYS A 37 -9.26 -8.30 6.86
N ASP A 38 -9.62 -9.56 7.07
CA ASP A 38 -10.61 -9.94 8.07
C ASP A 38 -10.07 -9.67 9.47
N ARG A 39 -10.82 -8.90 10.26
CA ARG A 39 -10.35 -8.48 11.59
C ARG A 39 -10.42 -9.58 12.63
N ARG A 40 -11.16 -10.65 12.36
CA ARG A 40 -11.33 -11.74 13.30
C ARG A 40 -10.36 -12.88 13.03
N PHE A 41 -10.18 -13.25 11.78
CA PHE A 41 -9.42 -14.45 11.41
C PHE A 41 -8.11 -14.13 10.67
N GLY A 42 -7.98 -12.94 10.12
CA GLY A 42 -6.79 -12.51 9.41
C GLY A 42 -6.01 -11.46 10.18
N ILE A 43 -5.25 -10.65 9.43
CA ILE A 43 -4.48 -9.55 9.99
C ILE A 43 -5.42 -8.41 10.42
N GLY A 44 -6.43 -8.15 9.60
CA GLY A 44 -7.39 -7.08 9.80
C GLY A 44 -6.95 -5.76 9.21
N GLY A 45 -7.83 -5.13 8.44
CA GLY A 45 -7.57 -3.82 7.87
C GLY A 45 -8.72 -3.35 7.00
N ASP A 46 -8.78 -2.04 6.78
CA ASP A 46 -9.74 -1.44 5.87
C ASP A 46 -9.40 -1.76 4.41
N GLY A 47 -8.14 -2.05 4.14
CA GLY A 47 -7.69 -2.44 2.82
C GLY A 47 -6.29 -3.03 2.87
N LEU A 48 -5.84 -3.53 1.72
CA LEU A 48 -4.52 -4.12 1.54
C LEU A 48 -3.84 -3.40 0.38
N ILE A 49 -2.60 -2.96 0.60
CA ILE A 49 -1.87 -2.19 -0.40
C ILE A 49 -0.54 -2.89 -0.67
N LEU A 50 -0.25 -3.09 -1.95
CA LEU A 50 1.03 -3.63 -2.40
C LEU A 50 1.90 -2.48 -2.90
N LEU A 51 3.16 -2.49 -2.51
CA LEU A 51 4.19 -1.63 -3.09
C LEU A 51 4.96 -2.46 -4.11
N GLU A 52 4.90 -2.06 -5.38
CA GLU A 52 5.55 -2.79 -6.47
C GLU A 52 6.56 -1.91 -7.17
N ASN A 53 7.45 -2.52 -7.93
CA ASN A 53 8.42 -1.78 -8.74
C ASN A 53 7.74 -1.04 -9.87
N HIS A 54 8.40 0.01 -10.35
CA HIS A 54 7.96 0.78 -11.52
C HIS A 54 9.19 1.09 -12.37
N ASP A 55 9.04 1.06 -13.69
CA ASP A 55 10.16 1.30 -14.60
C ASP A 55 10.62 2.76 -14.60
N LYS A 56 9.72 3.68 -14.29
CA LYS A 56 9.96 5.11 -14.43
C LYS A 56 9.91 5.86 -13.08
N TYR A 57 8.96 5.50 -12.22
CA TYR A 57 8.75 6.16 -10.93
C TYR A 57 9.37 5.35 -9.80
N ASP A 58 9.26 5.86 -8.58
CA ASP A 58 9.84 5.21 -7.42
C ASP A 58 9.17 3.89 -7.10
N PHE A 59 7.84 3.80 -7.30
CA PHE A 59 7.10 2.57 -7.06
C PHE A 59 5.70 2.66 -7.68
N THR A 60 5.01 1.51 -7.66
CA THR A 60 3.61 1.39 -8.07
C THR A 60 2.77 1.05 -6.85
N MET A 61 1.60 1.65 -6.75
CA MET A 61 0.61 1.35 -5.72
C MET A 61 -0.48 0.47 -6.29
N VAL A 62 -0.71 -0.68 -5.66
CA VAL A 62 -1.84 -1.56 -5.99
C VAL A 62 -2.70 -1.67 -4.75
N TYR A 63 -3.94 -1.18 -4.84
CA TYR A 63 -4.83 -1.06 -3.68
C TYR A 63 -6.04 -1.96 -3.84
N TYR A 64 -6.31 -2.74 -2.79
CA TYR A 64 -7.49 -3.60 -2.70
C TYR A 64 -8.33 -3.20 -1.50
N ASN A 65 -9.65 -3.20 -1.70
CA ASN A 65 -10.60 -3.09 -0.60
C ASN A 65 -10.56 -4.35 0.27
N SER A 66 -11.16 -4.27 1.45
CA SER A 66 -11.17 -5.40 2.38
C SER A 66 -11.92 -6.62 1.83
N ASP A 67 -12.78 -6.45 0.83
CA ASP A 67 -13.50 -7.55 0.17
C ASP A 67 -12.68 -8.18 -0.97
N GLY A 68 -11.47 -7.73 -1.21
CA GLY A 68 -10.59 -8.23 -2.26
C GLY A 68 -10.78 -7.58 -3.60
N SER A 69 -11.74 -6.68 -3.77
CA SER A 69 -11.90 -5.95 -5.02
C SER A 69 -10.85 -4.85 -5.15
N THR A 70 -10.45 -4.56 -6.39
CA THR A 70 -9.51 -3.47 -6.63
C THR A 70 -10.17 -2.12 -6.36
N SER A 71 -9.36 -1.16 -5.93
CA SER A 71 -9.83 0.18 -5.60
C SER A 71 -8.92 1.23 -6.20
N THR A 72 -9.40 2.47 -6.26
CA THR A 72 -8.59 3.61 -6.66
C THR A 72 -7.82 4.13 -5.44
N MET A 73 -6.80 4.95 -5.70
CA MET A 73 -6.00 5.57 -4.65
C MET A 73 -6.87 6.45 -3.74
N CYS A 74 -6.70 6.33 -2.43
CA CYS A 74 -7.28 7.25 -1.47
C CYS A 74 -6.16 7.99 -0.73
N GLY A 75 -6.47 9.19 -0.23
CA GLY A 75 -5.46 10.02 0.42
C GLY A 75 -4.78 9.34 1.60
N ASN A 76 -5.56 8.69 2.47
CA ASN A 76 -5.00 7.99 3.64
C ASN A 76 -4.12 6.81 3.22
N GLY A 77 -4.59 6.00 2.26
CA GLY A 77 -3.82 4.87 1.76
C GLY A 77 -2.54 5.31 1.08
N GLY A 78 -2.60 6.38 0.29
CA GLY A 78 -1.44 6.93 -0.39
C GLY A 78 -0.39 7.44 0.59
N ARG A 79 -0.81 8.17 1.62
CA ARG A 79 0.11 8.66 2.65
C ARG A 79 0.74 7.51 3.43
N CYS A 80 -0.05 6.50 3.78
CA CYS A 80 0.49 5.31 4.46
C CYS A 80 1.51 4.57 3.59
N LEU A 81 1.23 4.44 2.29
CA LEU A 81 2.15 3.76 1.38
C LEU A 81 3.46 4.53 1.21
N VAL A 82 3.40 5.87 1.15
CA VAL A 82 4.60 6.70 1.08
C VAL A 82 5.46 6.52 2.34
N ALA A 83 4.82 6.48 3.52
CA ALA A 83 5.53 6.21 4.78
C ALA A 83 6.19 4.82 4.77
N PHE A 84 5.48 3.82 4.25
CA PHE A 84 6.01 2.47 4.10
C PHE A 84 7.20 2.44 3.14
N ALA A 85 7.10 3.14 2.01
CA ALA A 85 8.19 3.23 1.04
C ALA A 85 9.44 3.84 1.67
N LYS A 86 9.27 4.84 2.53
CA LYS A 86 10.39 5.44 3.26
C LYS A 86 10.99 4.43 4.25
N GLN A 87 10.17 3.70 4.96
CA GLN A 87 10.64 2.66 5.88
C GLN A 87 11.46 1.61 5.15
N LEU A 88 11.05 1.22 3.94
CA LEU A 88 11.77 0.25 3.12
C LEU A 88 13.04 0.81 2.48
N GLY A 89 13.25 2.12 2.53
CA GLY A 89 14.40 2.76 1.88
C GLY A 89 14.23 2.96 0.38
N VAL A 90 13.01 2.85 -0.13
CA VAL A 90 12.70 3.07 -1.56
C VAL A 90 12.77 4.55 -1.91
N ILE A 91 12.39 5.41 -0.95
CA ILE A 91 12.42 6.87 -1.11
C ILE A 91 13.07 7.50 0.12
N GLU A 92 13.43 8.78 -0.01
CA GLU A 92 13.92 9.58 1.12
C GLU A 92 12.87 10.62 1.54
N ASN A 93 12.81 11.76 0.85
CA ASN A 93 11.92 12.86 1.22
C ASN A 93 10.81 13.12 0.22
N GLU A 94 10.91 12.57 -0.97
CA GLU A 94 9.93 12.75 -2.03
C GLU A 94 9.61 11.39 -2.65
N ALA A 95 8.38 11.25 -3.11
CA ALA A 95 7.91 10.04 -3.76
C ALA A 95 7.17 10.37 -5.04
N HIS A 96 7.51 9.67 -6.10
CA HIS A 96 6.81 9.68 -7.37
C HIS A 96 6.28 8.26 -7.59
N PHE A 97 4.98 8.09 -7.71
CA PHE A 97 4.43 6.76 -7.86
C PHE A 97 3.19 6.77 -8.75
N GLU A 98 2.85 5.59 -9.24
CA GLU A 98 1.67 5.39 -10.06
C GLU A 98 0.67 4.51 -9.33
N ALA A 99 -0.59 4.93 -9.33
CA ALA A 99 -1.72 4.14 -8.85
C ALA A 99 -2.67 3.91 -10.03
N SER A 100 -3.78 3.23 -9.77
CA SER A 100 -4.74 2.92 -10.84
C SER A 100 -5.30 4.15 -11.54
N ASP A 101 -5.33 5.30 -10.86
CA ASP A 101 -5.82 6.57 -11.40
C ASP A 101 -4.73 7.45 -12.00
N GLY A 102 -3.49 6.99 -12.02
CA GLY A 102 -2.38 7.69 -12.65
C GLY A 102 -1.26 8.07 -11.70
N TYR A 103 -0.50 9.07 -12.09
CA TYR A 103 0.69 9.53 -11.38
C TYR A 103 0.35 10.36 -10.14
N HIS A 104 1.12 10.14 -9.06
CA HIS A 104 1.03 10.90 -7.82
C HIS A 104 2.40 11.33 -7.34
N TYR A 105 2.44 12.47 -6.68
CA TYR A 105 3.64 13.01 -6.05
C TYR A 105 3.36 13.23 -4.56
N ALA A 106 4.33 12.88 -3.73
CA ALA A 106 4.25 13.11 -2.29
C ALA A 106 5.56 13.66 -1.76
N LYS A 107 5.47 14.47 -0.71
CA LYS A 107 6.63 15.09 -0.09
C LYS A 107 6.51 15.02 1.43
N PHE A 108 7.62 14.72 2.10
CA PHE A 108 7.71 14.82 3.56
C PHE A 108 8.08 16.25 3.95
N GLU A 109 7.26 16.85 4.81
CA GLU A 109 7.52 18.18 5.37
C GLU A 109 7.25 18.13 6.87
N ASN A 110 8.27 18.39 7.70
CA ASN A 110 8.13 18.41 9.16
C ASN A 110 7.47 17.12 9.70
N ASN A 111 7.87 15.96 9.16
CA ASN A 111 7.32 14.64 9.48
C ASN A 111 5.88 14.43 9.03
N LEU A 112 5.33 15.35 8.21
CA LEU A 112 4.02 15.20 7.59
C LEU A 112 4.18 14.86 6.11
N ILE A 113 3.19 14.16 5.57
CA ILE A 113 3.20 13.77 4.16
C ILE A 113 2.14 14.58 3.43
N ALA A 114 2.59 15.37 2.45
CA ALA A 114 1.71 16.14 1.57
C ALA A 114 1.66 15.43 0.21
N LEU A 115 0.45 15.09 -0.20
CA LEU A 115 0.20 14.47 -1.51
C LEU A 115 -0.13 15.52 -2.56
#